data_f9cb2cfb277b3ea6b53d3fd74ff8f10b
#
_entry.id   f9cb2cfb277b3ea6b53d3fd74ff8f10b
#
_cell.length_a   1.000
_cell.length_b   1.000
_cell.length_c   1.000
_cell.angle_alpha   90.00
_cell.angle_beta   90.00
_cell.angle_gamma   90.00
#
_symmetry.space_group_name_H-M   'P 1'
#
loop_
_entity.id
_entity.type
_entity.pdbx_description
1 polymer ?
#
loop_
_entity_poly.entity_id
_entity_poly.type
_entity_poly.pdbx_seq_one_letter_code
_entity_poly.pdbx_strand_id
1 'polypeptide(L)'
;PSTTVIAAYFLWKALFNKNNRIAVVAHTDDAARAIFQIYQFMYANLPTELKIPAEKNRHNELKLKTGSQIKVGSAASEGFRGQTYQYIHASEYAFWPNLEKSIAALFGTADANATIILESTANGLNQAYEMWNQENGFKKMFLGWKLDKRYVRDKAYFKDLTKREREYISKHKLTNEQAHWFVHHLRTKCANNWLIFNQEFPVHAEMAFVTSGQRFFPDPWPVTSFVPGLKIHKEPQPYRIYTIGVDTASGSPGGDYSAFMVLDVTDDKKVEMVASYYDREAPSDYKQVVHEIADKYTAMAVIESNSYGLSIIEHMMERAYPRMFRDQHFDKAKNQWTPRYGFNTNSKSRNLMLSRLYEYVTNGYLLVTDKVFMAEANTLVYNGRGKVEAPSGKHDDMVIATALALMGLDQVEDLIEEVANKVRPTSVKEMLKWELATGRSFKDAQPDEFSPDPVQEVLNDIGVW
;
A
#
# COMPACT_ATOMS: atom_id res chain seq x y z
N PRO A 1 -19.95 12.56 7.10
CA PRO A 1 -20.95 12.86 8.17
C PRO A 1 -20.61 14.13 8.96
N SER A 2 -19.34 14.35 9.38
CA SER A 2 -18.92 15.56 10.11
C SER A 2 -19.23 16.83 9.33
N THR A 3 -18.77 16.92 8.09
CA THR A 3 -19.01 18.04 7.17
C THR A 3 -20.50 18.42 7.06
N THR A 4 -21.38 17.41 6.97
CA THR A 4 -22.84 17.62 6.88
C THR A 4 -23.41 18.25 8.17
N VAL A 5 -22.96 17.77 9.33
CA VAL A 5 -23.41 18.30 10.63
C VAL A 5 -22.91 19.73 10.83
N ILE A 6 -21.65 20.01 10.45
CA ILE A 6 -21.08 21.35 10.53
C ILE A 6 -21.82 22.29 9.58
N ALA A 7 -22.10 21.82 8.35
CA ALA A 7 -22.87 22.63 7.39
C ALA A 7 -24.29 22.96 7.90
N ALA A 8 -24.98 22.00 8.51
CA ALA A 8 -26.30 22.25 9.12
C ALA A 8 -26.21 23.27 10.26
N TYR A 9 -25.23 23.15 11.13
CA TYR A 9 -25.00 24.08 12.23
C TYR A 9 -24.71 25.50 11.72
N PHE A 10 -23.86 25.66 10.71
CA PHE A 10 -23.52 26.96 10.17
C PHE A 10 -24.67 27.57 9.34
N LEU A 11 -25.43 26.74 8.63
CA LEU A 11 -26.66 27.22 7.97
C LEU A 11 -27.67 27.71 8.99
N TRP A 12 -27.87 26.98 10.10
CA TRP A 12 -28.72 27.44 11.20
C TRP A 12 -28.25 28.81 11.75
N LYS A 13 -26.93 28.99 11.96
CA LYS A 13 -26.37 30.28 12.38
C LYS A 13 -26.62 31.39 11.37
N ALA A 14 -26.58 31.10 10.06
CA ALA A 14 -26.87 32.09 9.02
C ALA A 14 -28.34 32.48 8.96
N LEU A 15 -29.26 31.53 9.21
CA LEU A 15 -30.69 31.73 9.16
C LEU A 15 -31.20 32.55 10.37
N PHE A 16 -30.78 32.17 11.57
CA PHE A 16 -31.34 32.72 12.81
C PHE A 16 -30.56 33.89 13.41
N ASN A 17 -29.47 34.32 12.79
CA ASN A 17 -28.73 35.52 13.19
C ASN A 17 -28.52 36.45 11.99
N LYS A 18 -28.44 37.75 12.24
CA LYS A 18 -28.20 38.76 11.21
C LYS A 18 -26.69 39.00 11.02
N ASN A 19 -26.32 39.35 9.81
CA ASN A 19 -24.96 39.78 9.43
C ASN A 19 -23.82 38.82 9.77
N ASN A 20 -24.10 37.53 9.90
CA ASN A 20 -23.07 36.51 10.10
C ASN A 20 -22.35 36.22 8.80
N ARG A 21 -21.04 36.31 8.83
CA ARG A 21 -20.15 35.86 7.74
C ARG A 21 -19.53 34.54 8.11
N ILE A 22 -19.70 33.58 7.22
CA ILE A 22 -19.26 32.19 7.39
C ILE A 22 -18.31 31.85 6.25
N ALA A 23 -17.07 31.44 6.58
CA ALA A 23 -16.10 30.94 5.65
C ALA A 23 -16.07 29.41 5.71
N VAL A 24 -16.16 28.77 4.57
CA VAL A 24 -15.98 27.31 4.43
C VAL A 24 -14.83 27.07 3.44
N VAL A 25 -13.74 26.49 3.91
CA VAL A 25 -12.52 26.33 3.15
C VAL A 25 -12.21 24.84 3.03
N ALA A 26 -12.06 24.34 1.79
CA ALA A 26 -11.73 22.96 1.48
C ALA A 26 -10.33 22.85 0.87
N HIS A 27 -9.81 21.62 0.76
CA HIS A 27 -8.47 21.35 0.21
C HIS A 27 -8.41 21.57 -1.33
N THR A 28 -9.53 21.43 -2.05
CA THR A 28 -9.64 21.66 -3.50
C THR A 28 -10.93 22.41 -3.85
N ASP A 29 -11.00 22.99 -5.05
CA ASP A 29 -12.20 23.66 -5.55
C ASP A 29 -13.36 22.68 -5.80
N ASP A 30 -13.06 21.43 -6.19
CA ASP A 30 -14.08 20.38 -6.35
C ASP A 30 -14.70 19.99 -5.00
N ALA A 31 -13.88 19.82 -3.97
CA ALA A 31 -14.36 19.59 -2.61
C ALA A 31 -15.18 20.77 -2.08
N ALA A 32 -14.74 22.01 -2.35
CA ALA A 32 -15.47 23.21 -2.01
C ALA A 32 -16.86 23.24 -2.67
N ARG A 33 -16.95 22.91 -3.97
CA ARG A 33 -18.23 22.80 -4.70
C ARG A 33 -19.14 21.74 -4.10
N ALA A 34 -18.59 20.57 -3.77
CA ALA A 34 -19.37 19.49 -3.15
C ALA A 34 -19.94 19.90 -1.78
N ILE A 35 -19.16 20.60 -0.96
CA ILE A 35 -19.65 21.13 0.32
C ILE A 35 -20.72 22.20 0.09
N PHE A 36 -20.56 23.09 -0.90
CA PHE A 36 -21.56 24.08 -1.21
C PHE A 36 -22.90 23.47 -1.66
N GLN A 37 -22.87 22.37 -2.41
CA GLN A 37 -24.08 21.63 -2.77
C GLN A 37 -24.84 21.10 -1.53
N ILE A 38 -24.15 20.75 -0.44
CA ILE A 38 -24.78 20.36 0.82
C ILE A 38 -25.58 21.55 1.39
N TYR A 39 -24.99 22.75 1.42
CA TYR A 39 -25.70 23.97 1.84
C TYR A 39 -26.88 24.27 0.96
N GLN A 40 -26.75 24.19 -0.36
CA GLN A 40 -27.83 24.43 -1.32
C GLN A 40 -28.97 23.43 -1.14
N PHE A 41 -28.65 22.14 -0.97
CA PHE A 41 -29.64 21.11 -0.72
C PHE A 41 -30.41 21.35 0.57
N MET A 42 -29.72 21.63 1.67
CA MET A 42 -30.36 21.94 2.95
C MET A 42 -31.24 23.17 2.86
N TYR A 43 -30.72 24.24 2.27
CA TYR A 43 -31.48 25.50 2.12
C TYR A 43 -32.71 25.33 1.21
N ALA A 44 -32.60 24.56 0.13
CA ALA A 44 -33.71 24.30 -0.78
C ALA A 44 -34.88 23.55 -0.09
N ASN A 45 -34.52 22.61 0.81
CA ASN A 45 -35.46 21.74 1.50
C ASN A 45 -35.94 22.29 2.88
N LEU A 46 -35.62 23.53 3.21
CA LEU A 46 -36.15 24.15 4.42
C LEU A 46 -37.67 24.35 4.31
N PRO A 47 -38.42 24.14 5.42
CA PRO A 47 -39.82 24.57 5.52
C PRO A 47 -39.96 26.05 5.16
N THR A 48 -41.06 26.41 4.51
CA THR A 48 -41.29 27.78 4.04
C THR A 48 -41.19 28.82 5.18
N GLU A 49 -41.67 28.46 6.38
CA GLU A 49 -41.68 29.29 7.58
C GLU A 49 -40.25 29.59 8.10
N LEU A 50 -39.29 28.74 7.82
CA LEU A 50 -37.88 28.88 8.23
C LEU A 50 -36.99 29.45 7.12
N LYS A 51 -37.52 29.54 5.90
CA LYS A 51 -36.75 29.90 4.72
C LYS A 51 -36.60 31.38 4.53
N ILE A 52 -35.51 31.95 5.01
CA ILE A 52 -35.16 33.35 4.75
C ILE A 52 -34.79 33.52 3.27
N PRO A 53 -35.38 34.46 2.51
CA PRO A 53 -35.06 34.64 1.09
C PRO A 53 -33.57 34.93 0.86
N ALA A 54 -33.00 34.27 -0.18
CA ALA A 54 -31.65 34.55 -0.59
C ALA A 54 -31.57 35.74 -1.54
N GLU A 55 -30.61 36.62 -1.33
CA GLU A 55 -30.19 37.66 -2.28
C GLU A 55 -29.30 37.08 -3.36
N LYS A 56 -28.45 36.08 -2.98
CA LYS A 56 -27.54 35.40 -3.86
C LYS A 56 -27.44 33.92 -3.46
N ASN A 57 -27.58 33.04 -4.43
CA ASN A 57 -27.36 31.60 -4.26
C ASN A 57 -26.73 31.06 -5.55
N ARG A 58 -25.43 31.32 -5.73
CA ARG A 58 -24.69 30.95 -6.97
C ARG A 58 -23.28 30.54 -6.64
N HIS A 59 -22.78 29.59 -7.43
CA HIS A 59 -21.39 29.11 -7.43
C HIS A 59 -20.87 28.69 -6.05
N ASN A 60 -20.39 29.65 -5.27
CA ASN A 60 -19.70 29.42 -4.00
C ASN A 60 -20.19 30.37 -2.89
N GLU A 61 -21.38 30.99 -3.08
CA GLU A 61 -21.91 31.99 -2.12
C GLU A 61 -23.41 31.85 -1.97
N LEU A 62 -23.86 31.74 -0.71
CA LEU A 62 -25.23 31.90 -0.29
C LEU A 62 -25.33 33.16 0.60
N LYS A 63 -25.97 34.21 0.10
CA LYS A 63 -26.24 35.44 0.85
C LYS A 63 -27.73 35.58 1.10
N LEU A 64 -28.12 35.78 2.35
CA LEU A 64 -29.50 35.88 2.81
C LEU A 64 -29.91 37.36 2.97
N LYS A 65 -31.21 37.66 2.87
CA LYS A 65 -31.76 39.03 3.12
C LYS A 65 -31.52 39.52 4.54
N THR A 66 -31.13 38.67 5.49
CA THR A 66 -30.69 39.06 6.84
C THR A 66 -29.29 39.69 6.85
N GLY A 67 -28.59 39.75 5.72
CA GLY A 67 -27.19 40.17 5.61
C GLY A 67 -26.21 39.04 5.92
N SER A 68 -26.67 37.85 6.36
CA SER A 68 -25.82 36.70 6.61
C SER A 68 -25.35 36.07 5.30
N GLN A 69 -24.10 35.60 5.29
CA GLN A 69 -23.42 35.10 4.10
C GLN A 69 -22.61 33.87 4.42
N ILE A 70 -22.75 32.83 3.59
CA ILE A 70 -21.90 31.64 3.58
C ILE A 70 -21.07 31.68 2.29
N LYS A 71 -19.76 31.74 2.43
CA LYS A 71 -18.81 31.73 1.30
C LYS A 71 -17.97 30.48 1.37
N VAL A 72 -17.87 29.75 0.25
CA VAL A 72 -17.12 28.46 0.12
C VAL A 72 -16.02 28.63 -0.90
N GLY A 73 -14.85 28.05 -0.64
CA GLY A 73 -13.71 28.07 -1.57
C GLY A 73 -12.60 27.13 -1.13
N SER A 74 -11.54 27.08 -1.92
CA SER A 74 -10.36 26.26 -1.59
C SER A 74 -9.30 27.03 -0.82
N ALA A 75 -8.44 26.30 -0.11
CA ALA A 75 -7.30 26.86 0.63
C ALA A 75 -6.28 27.57 -0.28
N ALA A 76 -6.24 27.23 -1.57
CA ALA A 76 -5.41 27.91 -2.55
C ALA A 76 -5.98 29.24 -3.03
N SER A 77 -7.28 29.53 -2.75
CA SER A 77 -7.93 30.76 -3.22
C SER A 77 -7.65 31.92 -2.27
N GLU A 78 -7.34 33.10 -2.82
CA GLU A 78 -7.18 34.34 -2.03
C GLU A 78 -8.53 34.97 -1.64
N GLY A 79 -9.63 34.36 -2.00
CA GLY A 79 -10.96 34.92 -1.91
C GLY A 79 -11.51 35.23 -0.49
N PHE A 80 -10.81 34.76 0.55
CA PHE A 80 -11.21 34.95 1.94
C PHE A 80 -10.54 36.19 2.61
N ARG A 81 -9.47 36.71 2.00
CA ARG A 81 -8.74 37.86 2.53
C ARG A 81 -9.59 39.14 2.49
N GLY A 82 -9.38 40.04 3.44
CA GLY A 82 -10.05 41.32 3.49
C GLY A 82 -11.48 41.29 4.04
N GLN A 83 -11.90 40.15 4.61
CA GLN A 83 -13.18 40.01 5.31
C GLN A 83 -12.96 39.41 6.69
N THR A 84 -13.87 39.73 7.62
CA THR A 84 -13.88 39.15 8.98
C THR A 84 -15.01 38.14 9.09
N TYR A 85 -14.73 36.94 9.61
CA TYR A 85 -15.68 35.82 9.70
C TYR A 85 -15.96 35.45 11.15
N GLN A 86 -17.24 35.32 11.50
CA GLN A 86 -17.70 34.84 12.81
C GLN A 86 -17.71 33.32 12.90
N TYR A 87 -17.78 32.64 11.77
CA TYR A 87 -17.76 31.16 11.69
C TYR A 87 -16.82 30.72 10.60
N ILE A 88 -15.94 29.79 10.92
CA ILE A 88 -14.95 29.24 9.99
C ILE A 88 -15.00 27.72 10.05
N HIS A 89 -15.18 27.09 8.89
CA HIS A 89 -15.07 25.64 8.70
C HIS A 89 -13.91 25.34 7.77
N ALA A 90 -12.85 24.71 8.30
CA ALA A 90 -11.73 24.22 7.55
C ALA A 90 -11.90 22.71 7.34
N SER A 91 -12.29 22.32 6.12
CA SER A 91 -12.55 20.92 5.75
C SER A 91 -11.32 20.29 5.11
N GLU A 92 -11.00 19.07 5.55
CA GLU A 92 -9.82 18.30 5.13
C GLU A 92 -8.52 19.12 5.25
N TYR A 93 -8.39 19.87 6.35
CA TYR A 93 -7.31 20.85 6.52
C TYR A 93 -5.91 20.20 6.54
N ALA A 94 -5.78 18.93 6.96
CA ALA A 94 -4.51 18.23 6.94
C ALA A 94 -3.93 18.02 5.53
N PHE A 95 -4.75 18.17 4.48
CA PHE A 95 -4.36 18.04 3.07
C PHE A 95 -4.16 19.39 2.37
N TRP A 96 -4.24 20.51 3.08
CA TRP A 96 -4.08 21.81 2.46
C TRP A 96 -2.65 22.07 2.00
N PRO A 97 -2.45 22.67 0.82
CA PRO A 97 -1.13 23.08 0.39
C PRO A 97 -0.58 24.16 1.34
N ASN A 98 0.71 24.06 1.69
CA ASN A 98 1.35 24.99 2.62
C ASN A 98 0.52 25.23 3.90
N LEU A 99 0.13 24.15 4.55
CA LEU A 99 -0.83 24.12 5.65
C LEU A 99 -0.61 25.23 6.68
N GLU A 100 0.63 25.43 7.14
CA GLU A 100 0.99 26.46 8.11
C GLU A 100 0.57 27.87 7.67
N LYS A 101 0.96 28.26 6.46
CA LYS A 101 0.63 29.58 5.91
C LYS A 101 -0.87 29.74 5.65
N SER A 102 -1.52 28.67 5.16
CA SER A 102 -2.94 28.68 4.83
C SER A 102 -3.81 28.79 6.08
N ILE A 103 -3.47 28.08 7.15
CA ILE A 103 -4.15 28.14 8.45
C ILE A 103 -3.93 29.52 9.11
N ALA A 104 -2.70 30.03 9.15
CA ALA A 104 -2.39 31.34 9.70
C ALA A 104 -3.16 32.45 8.96
N ALA A 105 -3.21 32.40 7.62
CA ALA A 105 -3.95 33.35 6.82
C ALA A 105 -5.45 33.28 7.11
N LEU A 106 -6.03 32.08 7.26
CA LEU A 106 -7.45 31.89 7.58
C LEU A 106 -7.78 32.42 8.98
N PHE A 107 -6.97 32.12 9.99
CA PHE A 107 -7.15 32.56 11.35
C PHE A 107 -7.03 34.09 11.47
N GLY A 108 -6.18 34.72 10.64
CA GLY A 108 -6.10 36.18 10.54
C GLY A 108 -7.39 36.83 10.02
N THR A 109 -8.34 36.08 9.46
CA THR A 109 -9.67 36.57 9.05
C THR A 109 -10.76 36.31 10.10
N ALA A 110 -10.43 35.64 11.21
CA ALA A 110 -11.41 35.31 12.26
C ALA A 110 -11.76 36.53 13.10
N ASP A 111 -13.04 36.66 13.44
CA ASP A 111 -13.50 37.58 14.48
C ASP A 111 -12.91 37.16 15.84
N ALA A 112 -12.77 38.11 16.76
CA ALA A 112 -12.24 37.86 18.11
C ALA A 112 -12.99 36.73 18.86
N ASN A 113 -14.29 36.58 18.59
CA ASN A 113 -15.15 35.55 19.18
C ASN A 113 -15.59 34.51 18.16
N ALA A 114 -14.81 34.33 17.08
CA ALA A 114 -15.17 33.38 16.02
C ALA A 114 -15.27 31.94 16.53
N THR A 115 -16.24 31.20 16.01
CA THR A 115 -16.30 29.74 16.14
C THR A 115 -15.55 29.12 14.98
N ILE A 116 -14.45 28.43 15.25
CA ILE A 116 -13.62 27.77 14.25
C ILE A 116 -13.75 26.27 14.43
N ILE A 117 -14.09 25.56 13.35
CA ILE A 117 -14.19 24.11 13.30
C ILE A 117 -13.21 23.61 12.24
N LEU A 118 -12.23 22.80 12.65
CA LEU A 118 -11.30 22.12 11.79
C LEU A 118 -11.70 20.65 11.72
N GLU A 119 -11.84 20.08 10.53
CA GLU A 119 -12.07 18.66 10.35
C GLU A 119 -11.13 18.08 9.29
N SER A 120 -10.64 16.88 9.53
CA SER A 120 -9.81 16.15 8.56
C SER A 120 -9.69 14.69 8.94
N THR A 121 -9.39 13.86 7.96
CA THR A 121 -8.64 12.63 8.20
C THR A 121 -7.17 12.98 8.43
N ALA A 122 -6.41 12.09 9.05
CA ALA A 122 -5.00 12.32 9.30
C ALA A 122 -4.19 12.23 7.99
N ASN A 123 -3.13 13.02 7.88
CA ASN A 123 -2.23 13.04 6.74
C ASN A 123 -0.76 13.10 7.21
N GLY A 124 -0.31 12.00 7.80
CA GLY A 124 1.05 11.89 8.35
C GLY A 124 1.30 12.78 9.57
N LEU A 125 2.58 13.00 9.90
CA LEU A 125 3.02 13.88 11.00
C LEU A 125 3.27 15.30 10.51
N ASN A 126 2.29 15.90 9.87
CA ASN A 126 2.34 17.28 9.43
C ASN A 126 1.87 18.24 10.56
N GLN A 127 1.74 19.50 10.26
CA GLN A 127 1.27 20.48 11.23
C GLN A 127 -0.14 20.17 11.81
N ALA A 128 -0.99 19.42 11.10
CA ALA A 128 -2.27 18.99 11.65
C ALA A 128 -2.08 17.99 12.81
N TYR A 129 -1.04 17.14 12.74
CA TYR A 129 -0.64 16.28 13.86
C TYR A 129 -0.13 17.10 15.04
N GLU A 130 0.70 18.11 14.79
CA GLU A 130 1.20 19.00 15.84
C GLU A 130 0.05 19.73 16.52
N MET A 131 -0.88 20.29 15.73
CA MET A 131 -2.10 20.95 16.25
C MET A 131 -2.98 19.98 17.05
N TRP A 132 -3.03 18.69 16.65
CA TRP A 132 -3.78 17.69 17.39
C TRP A 132 -3.13 17.36 18.73
N ASN A 133 -1.80 17.33 18.84
CA ASN A 133 -1.11 16.94 20.07
C ASN A 133 -0.82 18.10 21.03
N GLN A 134 -0.74 19.33 20.54
CA GLN A 134 -0.48 20.50 21.37
C GLN A 134 -1.74 21.01 22.10
N GLU A 135 -1.56 21.63 23.26
CA GLU A 135 -2.60 22.44 23.89
C GLU A 135 -2.68 23.79 23.17
N ASN A 136 -3.75 23.98 22.40
CA ASN A 136 -3.94 25.15 21.53
C ASN A 136 -5.33 25.78 21.65
N GLY A 137 -6.06 25.45 22.71
CA GLY A 137 -7.41 25.96 22.97
C GLY A 137 -8.53 25.28 22.16
N PHE A 138 -8.22 24.41 21.18
CA PHE A 138 -9.23 23.65 20.47
C PHE A 138 -9.72 22.46 21.28
N LYS A 139 -11.04 22.26 21.33
CA LYS A 139 -11.63 21.02 21.83
C LYS A 139 -11.47 19.92 20.81
N LYS A 140 -10.69 18.88 21.15
CA LYS A 140 -10.41 17.76 20.27
C LYS A 140 -11.55 16.73 20.32
N MET A 141 -12.00 16.27 19.13
CA MET A 141 -13.01 15.23 19.00
C MET A 141 -12.56 14.22 17.96
N PHE A 142 -12.37 12.98 18.39
CA PHE A 142 -12.03 11.88 17.50
C PHE A 142 -13.25 10.99 17.26
N LEU A 143 -13.51 10.69 15.97
CA LEU A 143 -14.63 9.85 15.53
C LEU A 143 -14.09 8.58 14.87
N GLY A 144 -13.84 7.55 15.67
CA GLY A 144 -13.38 6.25 15.18
C GLY A 144 -14.43 5.53 14.34
N TRP A 145 -13.99 4.75 13.35
CA TRP A 145 -14.87 4.08 12.40
C TRP A 145 -15.96 3.22 13.05
N LYS A 146 -15.67 2.54 14.14
CA LYS A 146 -16.60 1.66 14.85
C LYS A 146 -17.83 2.36 15.44
N LEU A 147 -17.81 3.71 15.51
CA LEU A 147 -18.96 4.51 15.96
C LEU A 147 -20.02 4.67 14.86
N ASP A 148 -19.64 4.46 13.61
CA ASP A 148 -20.58 4.58 12.49
C ASP A 148 -21.26 3.23 12.23
N LYS A 149 -22.58 3.19 12.45
CA LYS A 149 -23.42 1.98 12.29
C LYS A 149 -23.44 1.43 10.86
N ARG A 150 -22.92 2.14 9.87
CA ARG A 150 -22.81 1.67 8.49
C ARG A 150 -21.61 0.76 8.25
N TYR A 151 -20.61 0.78 9.14
CA TYR A 151 -19.40 -0.04 9.04
C TYR A 151 -19.62 -1.42 9.69
N VAL A 152 -20.61 -2.13 9.15
CA VAL A 152 -20.99 -3.49 9.55
C VAL A 152 -21.22 -4.37 8.31
N ARG A 153 -21.12 -5.67 8.46
CA ARG A 153 -21.38 -6.65 7.41
C ARG A 153 -21.99 -7.92 8.02
N ASP A 154 -23.19 -8.28 7.58
CA ASP A 154 -23.94 -9.43 8.12
C ASP A 154 -23.35 -10.78 7.70
N LYS A 155 -22.72 -10.85 6.52
CA LYS A 155 -22.15 -12.10 6.00
C LYS A 155 -20.67 -12.22 6.37
N ALA A 156 -20.29 -13.34 6.95
CA ALA A 156 -18.90 -13.71 7.13
C ALA A 156 -18.19 -13.70 5.77
N TYR A 157 -17.06 -13.02 5.71
CA TYR A 157 -16.23 -12.90 4.51
C TYR A 157 -15.04 -13.88 4.53
N PHE A 158 -14.71 -14.42 5.69
CA PHE A 158 -13.51 -15.23 5.91
C PHE A 158 -13.88 -16.53 6.62
N LYS A 159 -13.15 -17.60 6.30
CA LYS A 159 -13.20 -18.86 7.05
C LYS A 159 -12.17 -18.83 8.18
N ASP A 160 -10.97 -18.29 7.91
CA ASP A 160 -9.85 -18.27 8.84
C ASP A 160 -9.35 -16.84 9.09
N LEU A 161 -9.14 -16.52 10.37
CA LEU A 161 -8.53 -15.28 10.82
C LEU A 161 -7.05 -15.50 11.11
N THR A 162 -6.21 -14.57 10.68
CA THR A 162 -4.81 -14.52 11.14
C THR A 162 -4.74 -14.22 12.64
N LYS A 163 -3.61 -14.52 13.27
CA LYS A 163 -3.36 -14.19 14.67
C LYS A 163 -3.56 -12.69 14.94
N ARG A 164 -3.01 -11.85 14.06
CA ARG A 164 -3.09 -10.38 14.16
C ARG A 164 -4.53 -9.85 14.03
N GLU A 165 -5.33 -10.43 13.14
CA GLU A 165 -6.75 -10.05 12.99
C GLU A 165 -7.54 -10.41 14.25
N ARG A 166 -7.33 -11.60 14.84
CA ARG A 166 -7.96 -12.01 16.09
C ARG A 166 -7.60 -11.06 17.25
N GLU A 167 -6.33 -10.71 17.36
CA GLU A 167 -5.85 -9.77 18.37
C GLU A 167 -6.48 -8.38 18.21
N TYR A 168 -6.58 -7.88 16.98
CA TYR A 168 -7.22 -6.59 16.68
C TYR A 168 -8.70 -6.60 17.06
N ILE A 169 -9.47 -7.63 16.64
CA ILE A 169 -10.89 -7.78 16.96
C ILE A 169 -11.10 -7.80 18.48
N SER A 170 -10.32 -8.60 19.20
CA SER A 170 -10.39 -8.73 20.67
C SER A 170 -10.02 -7.41 21.36
N LYS A 171 -8.87 -6.82 21.00
CA LYS A 171 -8.35 -5.57 21.59
C LYS A 171 -9.35 -4.43 21.47
N HIS A 172 -10.01 -4.31 20.31
CA HIS A 172 -10.94 -3.22 20.04
C HIS A 172 -12.40 -3.57 20.32
N LYS A 173 -12.67 -4.79 20.83
CA LYS A 173 -14.01 -5.28 21.21
C LYS A 173 -15.02 -5.07 20.09
N LEU A 174 -14.68 -5.51 18.86
CA LEU A 174 -15.57 -5.42 17.70
C LEU A 174 -16.72 -6.41 17.81
N THR A 175 -17.93 -6.02 17.36
CA THR A 175 -19.02 -6.98 17.18
C THR A 175 -18.71 -7.93 16.04
N ASN A 176 -19.44 -9.02 15.88
CA ASN A 176 -19.24 -9.95 14.77
C ASN A 176 -19.41 -9.26 13.43
N GLU A 177 -20.41 -8.41 13.28
CA GLU A 177 -20.70 -7.66 12.05
C GLU A 177 -19.58 -6.65 11.75
N GLN A 178 -19.04 -6.00 12.78
CA GLN A 178 -17.88 -5.09 12.66
C GLN A 178 -16.61 -5.88 12.31
N ALA A 179 -16.40 -7.05 12.89
CA ALA A 179 -15.26 -7.91 12.56
C ALA A 179 -15.32 -8.39 11.10
N HIS A 180 -16.50 -8.77 10.61
CA HIS A 180 -16.71 -9.15 9.21
C HIS A 180 -16.43 -7.97 8.27
N TRP A 181 -16.89 -6.77 8.63
CA TRP A 181 -16.62 -5.55 7.87
C TRP A 181 -15.12 -5.22 7.85
N PHE A 182 -14.48 -5.24 9.02
CA PHE A 182 -13.06 -4.98 9.19
C PHE A 182 -12.19 -5.89 8.31
N VAL A 183 -12.35 -7.21 8.44
CA VAL A 183 -11.53 -8.18 7.70
C VAL A 183 -11.77 -8.05 6.19
N HIS A 184 -13.04 -7.85 5.76
CA HIS A 184 -13.34 -7.60 4.36
C HIS A 184 -12.61 -6.36 3.83
N HIS A 185 -12.67 -5.22 4.54
CA HIS A 185 -12.03 -3.98 4.10
C HIS A 185 -10.51 -4.06 4.14
N LEU A 186 -9.94 -4.64 5.20
CA LEU A 186 -8.50 -4.85 5.29
C LEU A 186 -7.98 -5.66 4.09
N ARG A 187 -8.61 -6.79 3.79
CA ARG A 187 -8.15 -7.71 2.75
C ARG A 187 -8.45 -7.21 1.34
N THR A 188 -9.64 -6.63 1.09
CA THR A 188 -10.07 -6.27 -0.27
C THR A 188 -9.83 -4.81 -0.64
N LYS A 189 -10.02 -3.87 0.28
CA LYS A 189 -9.89 -2.43 0.01
C LYS A 189 -8.50 -1.90 0.34
N CYS A 190 -7.90 -2.43 1.38
CA CYS A 190 -6.57 -2.03 1.84
C CYS A 190 -5.48 -3.03 1.44
N ALA A 191 -5.78 -4.08 0.65
CA ALA A 191 -4.82 -5.09 0.18
C ALA A 191 -3.94 -5.67 1.31
N ASN A 192 -4.54 -6.01 2.45
CA ASN A 192 -3.88 -6.43 3.70
C ASN A 192 -2.93 -5.39 4.32
N ASN A 193 -2.93 -4.16 3.82
CA ASN A 193 -2.10 -3.09 4.38
C ASN A 193 -2.76 -2.48 5.63
N TRP A 194 -2.26 -2.87 6.80
CA TRP A 194 -2.73 -2.41 8.11
C TRP A 194 -2.54 -0.91 8.33
N LEU A 195 -1.54 -0.30 7.68
CA LEU A 195 -1.29 1.12 7.84
C LEU A 195 -2.30 1.94 7.07
N ILE A 196 -2.60 1.55 5.83
CA ILE A 196 -3.69 2.16 5.05
C ILE A 196 -5.01 1.98 5.80
N PHE A 197 -5.28 0.78 6.33
CA PHE A 197 -6.49 0.55 7.10
C PHE A 197 -6.57 1.45 8.34
N ASN A 198 -5.50 1.56 9.11
CA ASN A 198 -5.46 2.40 10.31
C ASN A 198 -5.53 3.89 9.99
N GLN A 199 -5.02 4.35 8.86
CA GLN A 199 -5.12 5.73 8.40
C GLN A 199 -6.56 6.08 8.01
N GLU A 200 -7.19 5.24 7.19
CA GLU A 200 -8.54 5.50 6.65
C GLU A 200 -9.66 5.15 7.65
N PHE A 201 -9.43 4.11 8.45
CA PHE A 201 -10.39 3.58 9.40
C PHE A 201 -9.77 3.40 10.80
N PRO A 202 -9.29 4.49 11.43
CA PRO A 202 -8.68 4.41 12.74
C PRO A 202 -9.72 4.15 13.83
N VAL A 203 -9.34 3.37 14.85
CA VAL A 203 -10.15 3.22 16.08
C VAL A 203 -9.78 4.28 17.12
N HIS A 204 -8.52 4.71 17.13
CA HIS A 204 -7.98 5.76 18.02
C HIS A 204 -7.17 6.75 17.20
N ALA A 205 -7.06 8.00 17.68
CA ALA A 205 -6.40 9.08 16.98
C ALA A 205 -4.92 8.76 16.67
N GLU A 206 -4.22 8.12 17.60
CA GLU A 206 -2.82 7.73 17.44
C GLU A 206 -2.59 6.77 16.28
N MET A 207 -3.59 5.96 15.96
CA MET A 207 -3.52 5.01 14.82
C MET A 207 -3.72 5.70 13.48
N ALA A 208 -4.39 6.86 13.47
CA ALA A 208 -4.68 7.63 12.26
C ALA A 208 -3.44 8.34 11.71
N PHE A 209 -2.59 8.84 12.62
CA PHE A 209 -1.37 9.53 12.26
C PHE A 209 -0.27 8.52 11.90
N VAL A 210 -0.37 7.97 10.70
CA VAL A 210 0.73 7.20 10.12
C VAL A 210 1.87 8.16 9.84
N THR A 211 2.99 7.93 10.46
CA THR A 211 4.17 8.80 10.41
C THR A 211 4.74 8.81 9.00
N SER A 212 4.73 9.94 8.30
CA SER A 212 5.72 10.16 7.26
C SER A 212 7.09 10.01 7.93
N GLY A 213 7.87 9.02 7.47
CA GLY A 213 9.10 8.63 8.17
C GLY A 213 8.95 7.46 9.13
N GLN A 214 7.76 6.90 9.36
CA GLN A 214 7.64 5.61 10.04
C GLN A 214 8.28 4.53 9.17
N ARG A 215 9.16 3.75 9.78
CA ARG A 215 9.83 2.66 9.08
C ARG A 215 8.81 1.66 8.54
N PHE A 216 9.05 1.18 7.33
CA PHE A 216 8.24 0.13 6.72
C PHE A 216 8.36 -1.18 7.52
N PHE A 217 9.59 -1.58 7.87
CA PHE A 217 9.84 -2.69 8.77
C PHE A 217 10.04 -2.17 10.20
N PRO A 218 9.29 -2.68 11.19
CA PRO A 218 9.34 -2.16 12.56
C PRO A 218 10.67 -2.44 13.26
N ASP A 219 11.27 -3.61 12.99
CA ASP A 219 12.48 -4.08 13.65
C ASP A 219 13.69 -3.92 12.72
N PRO A 220 14.63 -3.00 13.01
CA PRO A 220 15.80 -2.80 12.17
C PRO A 220 16.83 -3.93 12.34
N TRP A 221 17.49 -4.27 11.24
CA TRP A 221 18.61 -5.19 11.24
C TRP A 221 19.91 -4.50 11.67
N PRO A 222 20.81 -5.20 12.37
CA PRO A 222 22.13 -4.66 12.74
C PRO A 222 23.08 -4.70 11.53
N VAL A 223 23.06 -3.65 10.73
CA VAL A 223 23.92 -3.52 9.55
C VAL A 223 24.80 -2.27 9.68
N THR A 224 26.11 -2.46 9.56
CA THR A 224 27.09 -1.36 9.62
C THR A 224 27.63 -0.96 8.26
N SER A 225 27.80 -1.93 7.34
CA SER A 225 28.31 -1.68 5.98
C SER A 225 28.00 -2.86 5.05
N PHE A 226 27.99 -2.60 3.75
CA PHE A 226 27.93 -3.60 2.70
C PHE A 226 28.91 -3.25 1.57
N VAL A 227 29.22 -4.24 0.70
CA VAL A 227 30.06 -4.08 -0.48
C VAL A 227 29.19 -4.36 -1.70
N PRO A 228 29.19 -3.52 -2.74
CA PRO A 228 28.57 -3.80 -4.02
C PRO A 228 29.10 -5.05 -4.71
N GLY A 229 28.38 -5.54 -5.72
CA GLY A 229 28.77 -6.66 -6.55
C GLY A 229 27.91 -7.92 -6.33
N LEU A 230 28.29 -8.99 -7.04
CA LEU A 230 27.66 -10.31 -6.95
C LEU A 230 28.05 -11.02 -5.66
N LYS A 231 27.09 -11.60 -4.99
CA LYS A 231 27.28 -12.43 -3.79
C LYS A 231 26.51 -13.73 -3.93
N ILE A 232 27.21 -14.83 -3.76
CA ILE A 232 26.63 -16.17 -3.67
C ILE A 232 26.64 -16.55 -2.20
N HIS A 233 25.46 -16.59 -1.57
CA HIS A 233 25.30 -17.00 -0.17
C HIS A 233 25.21 -18.50 -0.02
N LYS A 234 24.56 -19.17 -1.00
CA LYS A 234 24.48 -20.64 -1.12
C LYS A 234 24.52 -21.02 -2.59
N GLU A 235 25.30 -22.03 -2.93
CA GLU A 235 25.28 -22.63 -4.27
C GLU A 235 23.95 -23.34 -4.53
N PRO A 236 23.49 -23.43 -5.80
CA PRO A 236 22.27 -24.14 -6.13
C PRO A 236 22.38 -25.60 -5.71
N GLN A 237 21.29 -26.13 -5.20
CA GLN A 237 21.20 -27.52 -4.74
C GLN A 237 20.17 -28.27 -5.58
N PRO A 238 20.39 -29.59 -5.81
CA PRO A 238 19.38 -30.43 -6.43
C PRO A 238 18.05 -30.36 -5.68
N TYR A 239 16.94 -30.48 -6.42
CA TYR A 239 15.58 -30.53 -5.86
C TYR A 239 15.12 -29.25 -5.18
N ARG A 240 15.73 -28.11 -5.53
CA ARG A 240 15.32 -26.81 -5.03
C ARG A 240 14.71 -25.96 -6.14
N ILE A 241 13.71 -25.19 -5.77
CA ILE A 241 13.00 -24.26 -6.64
C ILE A 241 13.46 -22.86 -6.30
N TYR A 242 13.87 -22.11 -7.34
CA TYR A 242 14.40 -20.77 -7.16
C TYR A 242 13.60 -19.75 -7.96
N THR A 243 13.49 -18.54 -7.40
CA THR A 243 13.04 -17.37 -8.13
C THR A 243 14.12 -16.30 -8.12
N ILE A 244 14.23 -15.51 -9.18
CA ILE A 244 15.10 -14.34 -9.25
C ILE A 244 14.25 -13.11 -9.56
N GLY A 245 14.28 -12.12 -8.69
CA GLY A 245 13.65 -10.81 -8.92
C GLY A 245 14.68 -9.80 -9.36
N VAL A 246 14.40 -9.06 -10.43
CA VAL A 246 15.36 -8.18 -11.10
C VAL A 246 14.80 -6.78 -11.21
N ASP A 247 15.47 -5.84 -10.57
CA ASP A 247 15.27 -4.39 -10.69
C ASP A 247 16.44 -3.77 -11.47
N THR A 248 16.15 -2.94 -12.46
CA THR A 248 17.14 -2.47 -13.42
C THR A 248 17.20 -0.95 -13.48
N ALA A 249 18.36 -0.40 -13.22
CA ALA A 249 18.67 1.02 -13.33
C ALA A 249 19.41 1.37 -14.64
N SER A 250 19.61 2.67 -14.85
CA SER A 250 20.30 3.21 -16.03
C SER A 250 21.82 2.95 -16.04
N GLY A 251 22.40 2.60 -14.90
CA GLY A 251 23.86 2.54 -14.73
C GLY A 251 24.57 3.89 -14.70
N SER A 252 23.81 5.01 -14.58
CA SER A 252 24.40 6.36 -14.56
C SER A 252 25.16 6.64 -13.26
N PRO A 253 26.29 7.34 -13.31
CA PRO A 253 26.98 7.78 -12.10
C PRO A 253 26.06 8.62 -11.20
N GLY A 254 25.89 8.20 -9.93
CA GLY A 254 24.99 8.86 -8.99
C GLY A 254 23.51 8.53 -9.12
N GLY A 255 23.11 7.67 -10.09
CA GLY A 255 21.76 7.12 -10.23
C GLY A 255 21.49 5.94 -9.30
N ASP A 256 20.32 5.30 -9.51
CA ASP A 256 19.92 4.08 -8.80
C ASP A 256 20.82 2.90 -9.18
N TYR A 257 20.77 1.84 -8.39
CA TYR A 257 21.53 0.62 -8.61
C TYR A 257 20.70 -0.40 -9.37
N SER A 258 21.36 -1.20 -10.20
CA SER A 258 20.80 -2.44 -10.71
C SER A 258 20.94 -3.51 -9.63
N ALA A 259 19.85 -4.18 -9.30
CA ALA A 259 19.80 -5.17 -8.24
C ALA A 259 19.04 -6.42 -8.66
N PHE A 260 19.51 -7.59 -8.20
CA PHE A 260 18.69 -8.79 -8.18
C PHE A 260 18.82 -9.56 -6.87
N MET A 261 17.78 -10.32 -6.55
CA MET A 261 17.75 -11.26 -5.45
C MET A 261 17.30 -12.63 -5.95
N VAL A 262 18.08 -13.66 -5.64
CA VAL A 262 17.68 -15.07 -5.85
C VAL A 262 17.19 -15.63 -4.52
N LEU A 263 15.99 -16.20 -4.55
CA LEU A 263 15.35 -16.83 -3.40
C LEU A 263 15.21 -18.35 -3.65
N ASP A 264 15.56 -19.15 -2.66
CA ASP A 264 15.09 -20.54 -2.56
C ASP A 264 13.66 -20.51 -2.01
N VAL A 265 12.72 -20.94 -2.82
CA VAL A 265 11.27 -20.89 -2.53
C VAL A 265 10.67 -22.30 -2.43
N THR A 266 11.49 -23.32 -2.29
CA THR A 266 11.04 -24.73 -2.19
C THR A 266 10.05 -24.96 -1.05
N ASP A 267 10.14 -24.20 0.03
CA ASP A 267 9.16 -24.15 1.11
C ASP A 267 8.69 -22.68 1.22
N ASP A 268 7.44 -22.41 0.87
CA ASP A 268 6.84 -21.08 0.85
C ASP A 268 6.84 -20.37 2.22
N LYS A 269 7.02 -21.14 3.31
CA LYS A 269 7.12 -20.63 4.69
C LYS A 269 8.54 -20.61 5.24
N LYS A 270 9.54 -20.97 4.43
CA LYS A 270 10.96 -20.97 4.76
C LYS A 270 11.81 -20.52 3.59
N VAL A 271 11.47 -19.39 3.02
CA VAL A 271 12.17 -18.78 1.90
C VAL A 271 13.54 -18.29 2.33
N GLU A 272 14.59 -18.56 1.57
CA GLU A 272 15.97 -18.17 1.87
C GLU A 272 16.57 -17.31 0.76
N MET A 273 17.33 -16.27 1.13
CA MET A 273 18.15 -15.50 0.21
C MET A 273 19.44 -16.28 -0.13
N VAL A 274 19.63 -16.67 -1.38
CA VAL A 274 20.74 -17.55 -1.79
C VAL A 274 21.77 -16.88 -2.68
N ALA A 275 21.39 -15.86 -3.45
CA ALA A 275 22.33 -15.01 -4.18
C ALA A 275 21.76 -13.59 -4.34
N SER A 276 22.63 -12.61 -4.45
CA SER A 276 22.26 -11.22 -4.67
C SER A 276 23.28 -10.48 -5.52
N TYR A 277 22.82 -9.45 -6.22
CA TYR A 277 23.67 -8.52 -6.96
C TYR A 277 23.22 -7.10 -6.68
N TYR A 278 24.19 -6.21 -6.54
CA TYR A 278 23.95 -4.80 -6.31
C TYR A 278 25.12 -3.95 -6.81
N ASP A 279 24.96 -3.31 -7.97
CA ASP A 279 26.02 -2.43 -8.52
C ASP A 279 25.42 -1.44 -9.54
N ARG A 280 26.24 -0.48 -9.95
CA ARG A 280 25.93 0.52 -10.99
C ARG A 280 26.50 0.10 -12.32
N GLU A 281 26.05 -1.02 -12.85
CA GLU A 281 26.44 -1.47 -14.18
C GLU A 281 25.46 -0.97 -15.25
N ALA A 282 26.00 -0.81 -16.47
CA ALA A 282 25.17 -0.53 -17.63
C ALA A 282 24.21 -1.71 -17.91
N PRO A 283 22.96 -1.47 -18.36
CA PRO A 283 22.01 -2.55 -18.66
C PRO A 283 22.55 -3.59 -19.67
N SER A 284 23.49 -3.19 -20.57
CA SER A 284 24.17 -4.08 -21.54
C SER A 284 24.99 -5.18 -20.88
N ASP A 285 25.60 -4.90 -19.75
CA ASP A 285 26.50 -5.82 -19.04
C ASP A 285 25.71 -6.56 -17.96
N TYR A 286 24.84 -5.83 -17.24
CA TYR A 286 23.98 -6.39 -16.20
C TYR A 286 23.08 -7.54 -16.72
N LYS A 287 22.53 -7.45 -17.96
CA LYS A 287 21.72 -8.51 -18.55
C LYS A 287 22.44 -9.85 -18.69
N GLN A 288 23.78 -9.82 -18.90
CA GLN A 288 24.59 -11.05 -18.95
C GLN A 288 24.65 -11.70 -17.56
N VAL A 289 24.94 -10.91 -16.54
CA VAL A 289 25.01 -11.40 -15.15
C VAL A 289 23.66 -11.97 -14.71
N VAL A 290 22.54 -11.29 -15.05
CA VAL A 290 21.19 -11.80 -14.74
C VAL A 290 20.96 -13.15 -15.42
N HIS A 291 21.31 -13.27 -16.72
CA HIS A 291 21.12 -14.52 -17.46
C HIS A 291 21.94 -15.66 -16.86
N GLU A 292 23.23 -15.43 -16.61
CA GLU A 292 24.13 -16.44 -16.05
C GLU A 292 23.68 -16.95 -14.68
N ILE A 293 23.19 -16.06 -13.82
CA ILE A 293 22.72 -16.43 -12.49
C ILE A 293 21.34 -17.09 -12.56
N ALA A 294 20.43 -16.60 -13.40
CA ALA A 294 19.14 -17.23 -13.60
C ALA A 294 19.31 -18.68 -14.11
N ASP A 295 20.23 -18.90 -15.07
CA ASP A 295 20.55 -20.22 -15.61
C ASP A 295 21.20 -21.11 -14.55
N LYS A 296 22.21 -20.60 -13.84
CA LYS A 296 22.90 -21.32 -12.75
C LYS A 296 21.94 -21.89 -11.70
N TYR A 297 20.94 -21.09 -11.28
CA TYR A 297 19.92 -21.52 -10.31
C TYR A 297 18.68 -22.12 -10.96
N THR A 298 18.60 -22.14 -12.28
CA THR A 298 17.40 -22.52 -13.02
C THR A 298 16.15 -21.78 -12.49
N ALA A 299 16.28 -20.48 -12.20
CA ALA A 299 15.33 -19.71 -11.45
C ALA A 299 14.16 -19.16 -12.29
N MET A 300 12.96 -19.06 -11.74
CA MET A 300 11.87 -18.28 -12.36
C MET A 300 12.26 -16.80 -12.34
N ALA A 301 12.45 -16.20 -13.52
CA ALA A 301 12.92 -14.84 -13.67
C ALA A 301 11.75 -13.83 -13.66
N VAL A 302 11.63 -13.05 -12.59
CA VAL A 302 10.65 -11.97 -12.42
C VAL A 302 11.35 -10.65 -12.65
N ILE A 303 11.35 -10.17 -13.90
CA ILE A 303 12.04 -8.96 -14.33
C ILE A 303 11.04 -7.82 -14.37
N GLU A 304 11.38 -6.66 -13.79
CA GLU A 304 10.55 -5.48 -13.92
C GLU A 304 10.46 -5.05 -15.39
N SER A 305 9.25 -4.96 -15.95
CA SER A 305 9.03 -4.67 -17.39
C SER A 305 9.04 -3.18 -17.71
N ASN A 306 9.52 -2.34 -16.80
CA ASN A 306 9.63 -0.90 -16.99
C ASN A 306 11.00 -0.54 -17.60
N SER A 307 11.01 0.51 -18.46
CA SER A 307 12.23 1.14 -19.02
C SER A 307 13.37 0.16 -19.37
N TYR A 308 14.36 0.04 -18.53
CA TYR A 308 15.59 -0.73 -18.80
C TYR A 308 15.41 -2.25 -18.66
N GLY A 309 14.43 -2.71 -17.90
CA GLY A 309 14.16 -4.15 -17.74
C GLY A 309 13.69 -4.83 -19.02
N LEU A 310 13.11 -4.08 -19.96
CA LEU A 310 12.73 -4.62 -21.28
C LEU A 310 13.95 -5.19 -22.04
N SER A 311 15.12 -4.57 -21.95
CA SER A 311 16.34 -5.05 -22.61
C SER A 311 16.82 -6.37 -22.03
N ILE A 312 16.57 -6.63 -20.74
CA ILE A 312 16.88 -7.91 -20.10
C ILE A 312 15.88 -8.97 -20.55
N ILE A 313 14.60 -8.64 -20.59
CA ILE A 313 13.54 -9.54 -21.09
C ILE A 313 13.82 -9.97 -22.52
N GLU A 314 14.14 -9.02 -23.41
CA GLU A 314 14.51 -9.30 -24.81
C GLU A 314 15.71 -10.22 -24.88
N HIS A 315 16.78 -9.95 -24.12
CA HIS A 315 17.97 -10.79 -24.06
C HIS A 315 17.68 -12.22 -23.59
N MET A 316 16.83 -12.38 -22.58
CA MET A 316 16.42 -13.71 -22.10
C MET A 316 15.60 -14.46 -23.15
N MET A 317 14.71 -13.76 -23.86
CA MET A 317 13.92 -14.32 -24.95
C MET A 317 14.78 -14.74 -26.14
N GLU A 318 15.75 -13.91 -26.57
CA GLU A 318 16.70 -14.22 -27.64
C GLU A 318 17.52 -15.49 -27.35
N ARG A 319 17.79 -15.75 -26.09
CA ARG A 319 18.51 -16.95 -25.62
C ARG A 319 17.59 -18.11 -25.24
N ALA A 320 16.29 -17.95 -25.53
CA ALA A 320 15.26 -18.96 -25.25
C ALA A 320 15.25 -19.41 -23.78
N TYR A 321 15.48 -18.49 -22.82
CA TYR A 321 15.40 -18.81 -21.40
C TYR A 321 13.98 -19.25 -21.03
N PRO A 322 13.77 -20.47 -20.49
CA PRO A 322 12.45 -21.09 -20.45
C PRO A 322 11.57 -20.55 -19.29
N ARG A 323 12.18 -20.05 -18.21
CA ARG A 323 11.50 -19.74 -16.95
C ARG A 323 11.36 -18.24 -16.72
N MET A 324 10.51 -17.61 -17.49
CA MET A 324 10.23 -16.17 -17.36
C MET A 324 8.82 -15.96 -16.85
N PHE A 325 8.69 -15.10 -15.85
CA PHE A 325 7.39 -14.65 -15.32
C PHE A 325 6.53 -14.03 -16.42
N ARG A 326 5.25 -14.40 -16.47
CA ARG A 326 4.28 -13.93 -17.47
C ARG A 326 3.12 -13.26 -16.76
N ASP A 327 2.93 -11.98 -17.03
CA ASP A 327 1.76 -11.24 -16.61
C ASP A 327 0.67 -11.32 -17.68
N GLN A 328 -0.59 -11.21 -17.27
CA GLN A 328 -1.74 -11.18 -18.19
C GLN A 328 -2.11 -9.73 -18.50
N HIS A 329 -2.00 -9.34 -19.76
CA HIS A 329 -2.38 -8.02 -20.21
C HIS A 329 -3.62 -8.09 -21.12
N PHE A 330 -4.62 -7.24 -20.83
CA PHE A 330 -5.80 -7.14 -21.69
C PHE A 330 -5.50 -6.21 -22.86
N ASP A 331 -5.34 -6.78 -24.06
CA ASP A 331 -5.18 -6.03 -25.30
C ASP A 331 -6.54 -5.52 -25.78
N LYS A 332 -6.78 -4.22 -25.60
CA LYS A 332 -8.05 -3.57 -26.00
C LYS A 332 -8.29 -3.60 -27.50
N ALA A 333 -7.22 -3.62 -28.32
CA ALA A 333 -7.36 -3.63 -29.78
C ALA A 333 -7.80 -5.00 -30.28
N LYS A 334 -7.35 -6.07 -29.63
CA LYS A 334 -7.69 -7.46 -29.96
C LYS A 334 -8.84 -8.01 -29.10
N ASN A 335 -9.30 -7.25 -28.10
CA ASN A 335 -10.31 -7.64 -27.12
C ASN A 335 -10.03 -9.02 -26.48
N GLN A 336 -8.77 -9.28 -26.16
CA GLN A 336 -8.32 -10.55 -25.56
C GLN A 336 -7.20 -10.36 -24.57
N TRP A 337 -7.07 -11.31 -23.63
CA TRP A 337 -5.92 -11.39 -22.74
C TRP A 337 -4.72 -11.96 -23.49
N THR A 338 -3.58 -11.27 -23.39
CA THR A 338 -2.32 -11.70 -24.00
C THR A 338 -1.25 -11.80 -22.91
N PRO A 339 -0.44 -12.88 -22.90
CA PRO A 339 0.67 -12.99 -21.97
C PRO A 339 1.74 -11.94 -22.33
N ARG A 340 2.27 -11.29 -21.31
CA ARG A 340 3.40 -10.35 -21.41
C ARG A 340 4.50 -10.79 -20.47
N TYR A 341 5.71 -10.95 -20.97
CA TYR A 341 6.85 -11.29 -20.13
C TYR A 341 7.24 -10.13 -19.21
N GLY A 342 7.66 -10.49 -17.99
CA GLY A 342 8.06 -9.56 -16.94
C GLY A 342 6.90 -9.04 -16.10
N PHE A 343 7.24 -8.38 -15.00
CA PHE A 343 6.29 -7.83 -14.02
C PHE A 343 6.09 -6.33 -14.25
N ASN A 344 4.85 -5.90 -14.43
CA ASN A 344 4.54 -4.49 -14.65
C ASN A 344 4.32 -3.77 -13.31
N THR A 345 5.31 -2.97 -12.89
CA THR A 345 5.24 -2.19 -11.66
C THR A 345 4.47 -0.88 -11.88
N ASN A 346 3.33 -0.79 -11.24
CA ASN A 346 2.53 0.42 -11.11
C ASN A 346 2.14 0.61 -9.63
N SER A 347 1.45 1.69 -9.29
CA SER A 347 1.11 1.99 -7.89
C SER A 347 0.38 0.85 -7.19
N LYS A 348 -0.49 0.11 -7.90
CA LYS A 348 -1.26 -1.01 -7.35
C LYS A 348 -0.40 -2.26 -7.15
N SER A 349 0.33 -2.67 -8.19
CA SER A 349 1.19 -3.85 -8.15
C SER A 349 2.40 -3.66 -7.23
N ARG A 350 2.97 -2.43 -7.15
CA ARG A 350 4.01 -2.10 -6.18
C ARG A 350 3.52 -2.29 -4.73
N ASN A 351 2.32 -1.81 -4.41
CA ASN A 351 1.77 -2.01 -3.07
C ASN A 351 1.53 -3.49 -2.76
N LEU A 352 1.08 -4.28 -3.74
CA LEU A 352 0.86 -5.71 -3.57
C LEU A 352 2.18 -6.44 -3.27
N MET A 353 3.23 -6.23 -4.07
CA MET A 353 4.52 -6.91 -3.87
C MET A 353 5.19 -6.49 -2.55
N LEU A 354 5.13 -5.21 -2.16
CA LEU A 354 5.65 -4.76 -0.88
C LEU A 354 4.85 -5.30 0.31
N SER A 355 3.53 -5.46 0.18
CA SER A 355 2.71 -6.08 1.22
C SER A 355 3.06 -7.56 1.42
N ARG A 356 3.31 -8.30 0.32
CA ARG A 356 3.80 -9.68 0.37
C ARG A 356 5.17 -9.76 1.06
N LEU A 357 6.10 -8.90 0.67
CA LEU A 357 7.42 -8.83 1.30
C LEU A 357 7.32 -8.54 2.81
N TYR A 358 6.48 -7.58 3.19
CA TYR A 358 6.23 -7.26 4.61
C TYR A 358 5.70 -8.48 5.37
N GLU A 359 4.75 -9.21 4.80
CA GLU A 359 4.19 -10.44 5.39
C GLU A 359 5.27 -11.51 5.59
N TYR A 360 6.08 -11.75 4.57
CA TYR A 360 7.14 -12.77 4.62
C TYR A 360 8.22 -12.45 5.64
N VAL A 361 8.61 -11.19 5.74
CA VAL A 361 9.58 -10.73 6.74
C VAL A 361 8.99 -10.78 8.16
N THR A 362 7.81 -10.23 8.37
CA THR A 362 7.23 -10.10 9.73
C THR A 362 6.72 -11.42 10.32
N ASN A 363 6.34 -12.38 9.47
CA ASN A 363 5.99 -13.73 9.91
C ASN A 363 7.20 -14.66 10.03
N GLY A 364 8.40 -14.19 9.67
CA GLY A 364 9.62 -15.00 9.68
C GLY A 364 9.66 -16.07 8.59
N TYR A 365 8.88 -15.89 7.51
CA TYR A 365 8.88 -16.81 6.36
C TYR A 365 10.08 -16.55 5.43
N LEU A 366 10.61 -15.32 5.40
CA LEU A 366 11.83 -14.99 4.70
C LEU A 366 13.01 -14.90 5.66
N LEU A 367 14.02 -15.74 5.46
CA LEU A 367 15.30 -15.67 6.16
C LEU A 367 16.16 -14.56 5.53
N VAL A 368 16.20 -13.42 6.18
CA VAL A 368 16.95 -12.24 5.72
C VAL A 368 18.44 -12.41 6.07
N THR A 369 19.28 -12.54 5.07
CA THR A 369 20.74 -12.71 5.21
C THR A 369 21.55 -11.66 4.46
N ASP A 370 20.98 -11.04 3.41
CA ASP A 370 21.68 -10.04 2.61
C ASP A 370 21.81 -8.69 3.31
N LYS A 371 23.03 -8.15 3.37
CA LYS A 371 23.31 -6.90 4.06
C LYS A 371 22.84 -5.66 3.30
N VAL A 372 22.75 -5.71 1.97
CA VAL A 372 22.22 -4.59 1.18
C VAL A 372 20.72 -4.47 1.40
N PHE A 373 20.02 -5.61 1.32
CA PHE A 373 18.60 -5.67 1.67
C PHE A 373 18.35 -5.10 3.07
N MET A 374 19.09 -5.55 4.08
CA MET A 374 18.96 -5.06 5.45
C MET A 374 19.16 -3.53 5.55
N ALA A 375 20.19 -3.01 4.87
CA ALA A 375 20.51 -1.58 4.89
C ALA A 375 19.40 -0.74 4.26
N GLU A 376 18.92 -1.12 3.08
CA GLU A 376 17.81 -0.44 2.39
C GLU A 376 16.49 -0.57 3.15
N ALA A 377 16.15 -1.79 3.60
CA ALA A 377 14.94 -2.07 4.36
C ALA A 377 14.85 -1.23 5.65
N ASN A 378 16.00 -1.00 6.33
CA ASN A 378 16.08 -0.14 7.50
C ASN A 378 15.75 1.34 7.20
N THR A 379 15.91 1.78 5.95
CA THR A 379 15.66 3.18 5.56
C THR A 379 14.28 3.41 4.97
N LEU A 380 13.60 2.35 4.53
CA LEU A 380 12.27 2.45 3.94
C LEU A 380 11.26 3.04 4.93
N VAL A 381 10.55 4.04 4.46
CA VAL A 381 9.57 4.78 5.25
C VAL A 381 8.26 4.97 4.48
N TYR A 382 7.21 5.21 5.22
CA TYR A 382 5.96 5.71 4.64
C TYR A 382 6.09 7.21 4.41
N ASN A 383 5.80 7.65 3.19
CA ASN A 383 5.67 9.09 2.92
C ASN A 383 4.31 9.62 3.41
N GLY A 384 4.13 10.95 3.35
CA GLY A 384 2.89 11.62 3.78
C GLY A 384 1.62 11.22 3.02
N ARG A 385 1.75 10.39 1.97
CA ARG A 385 0.62 9.81 1.20
C ARG A 385 0.44 8.31 1.47
N GLY A 386 1.12 7.76 2.46
CA GLY A 386 1.08 6.33 2.77
C GLY A 386 1.81 5.42 1.76
N LYS A 387 2.56 5.99 0.81
CA LYS A 387 3.39 5.22 -0.13
C LYS A 387 4.70 4.85 0.56
N VAL A 388 5.14 3.62 0.39
CA VAL A 388 6.44 3.15 0.86
C VAL A 388 7.50 3.54 -0.15
N GLU A 389 8.54 4.25 0.31
CA GLU A 389 9.66 4.69 -0.52
C GLU A 389 10.92 4.92 0.31
N ALA A 390 12.06 4.91 -0.33
CA ALA A 390 13.31 5.33 0.28
C ALA A 390 13.32 6.87 0.40
N PRO A 391 13.81 7.45 1.52
CA PRO A 391 14.03 8.89 1.65
C PRO A 391 15.03 9.42 0.61
N SER A 392 14.98 10.71 0.34
CA SER A 392 15.92 11.36 -0.60
C SER A 392 17.37 11.00 -0.28
N GLY A 393 18.11 10.53 -1.30
CA GLY A 393 19.49 10.08 -1.19
C GLY A 393 19.67 8.67 -0.59
N LYS A 394 18.58 7.92 -0.46
CA LYS A 394 18.56 6.48 -0.12
C LYS A 394 17.96 5.69 -1.28
N HIS A 395 18.21 4.40 -1.28
CA HIS A 395 17.81 3.47 -2.34
C HIS A 395 16.89 2.37 -1.78
N ASP A 396 16.07 1.76 -2.66
CA ASP A 396 15.20 0.62 -2.36
C ASP A 396 15.30 -0.50 -3.43
N ASP A 397 16.31 -0.45 -4.29
CA ASP A 397 16.49 -1.33 -5.44
C ASP A 397 16.57 -2.81 -5.04
N MET A 398 17.34 -3.16 -4.00
CA MET A 398 17.44 -4.54 -3.48
C MET A 398 16.14 -5.01 -2.82
N VAL A 399 15.44 -4.11 -2.15
CA VAL A 399 14.12 -4.41 -1.54
C VAL A 399 13.10 -4.68 -2.63
N ILE A 400 13.10 -3.89 -3.71
CA ILE A 400 12.24 -4.10 -4.87
C ILE A 400 12.57 -5.42 -5.57
N ALA A 401 13.86 -5.70 -5.82
CA ALA A 401 14.29 -6.96 -6.39
C ALA A 401 13.84 -8.17 -5.56
N THR A 402 13.94 -8.08 -4.22
CA THR A 402 13.46 -9.14 -3.32
C THR A 402 11.94 -9.30 -3.38
N ALA A 403 11.21 -8.19 -3.42
CA ALA A 403 9.76 -8.20 -3.54
C ALA A 403 9.30 -8.79 -4.90
N LEU A 404 10.00 -8.49 -5.99
CA LEU A 404 9.78 -9.11 -7.30
C LEU A 404 10.01 -10.61 -7.26
N ALA A 405 11.10 -11.08 -6.64
CA ALA A 405 11.37 -12.51 -6.50
C ALA A 405 10.23 -13.28 -5.81
N LEU A 406 9.63 -12.67 -4.77
CA LEU A 406 8.46 -13.25 -4.08
C LEU A 406 7.20 -13.29 -4.95
N MET A 407 7.08 -12.44 -5.98
CA MET A 407 5.97 -12.53 -6.93
C MET A 407 6.07 -13.76 -7.83
N GLY A 408 7.27 -14.30 -7.99
CA GLY A 408 7.49 -15.56 -8.72
C GLY A 408 6.80 -16.78 -8.10
N LEU A 409 6.51 -16.74 -6.79
CA LEU A 409 5.75 -17.79 -6.11
C LEU A 409 4.42 -18.12 -6.78
N ASP A 410 3.73 -17.11 -7.33
CA ASP A 410 2.43 -17.28 -7.99
C ASP A 410 2.49 -18.20 -9.23
N GLN A 411 3.69 -18.42 -9.80
CA GLN A 411 3.88 -19.25 -11.00
C GLN A 411 4.70 -20.52 -10.73
N VAL A 412 5.18 -20.73 -9.51
CA VAL A 412 5.91 -21.93 -9.12
C VAL A 412 5.21 -22.71 -8.00
N GLU A 413 4.05 -22.26 -7.54
CA GLU A 413 3.30 -22.90 -6.44
C GLU A 413 2.90 -24.33 -6.80
N ASP A 414 2.32 -24.55 -7.99
CA ASP A 414 1.98 -25.88 -8.49
C ASP A 414 3.22 -26.76 -8.64
N LEU A 415 4.33 -26.17 -9.09
CA LEU A 415 5.62 -26.84 -9.25
C LEU A 415 6.22 -27.30 -7.90
N ILE A 416 6.07 -26.48 -6.87
CA ILE A 416 6.52 -26.80 -5.50
C ILE A 416 5.79 -28.05 -4.99
N GLU A 417 4.49 -28.11 -5.18
CA GLU A 417 3.66 -29.24 -4.75
C GLU A 417 4.02 -30.51 -5.54
N GLU A 418 4.22 -30.40 -6.85
CA GLU A 418 4.55 -31.51 -7.73
C GLU A 418 5.95 -32.08 -7.46
N VAL A 419 6.95 -31.22 -7.25
CA VAL A 419 8.30 -31.62 -6.84
C VAL A 419 8.29 -32.28 -5.46
N ALA A 420 7.52 -31.74 -4.51
CA ALA A 420 7.41 -32.33 -3.18
C ALA A 420 6.86 -33.76 -3.23
N ASN A 421 5.98 -34.07 -4.18
CA ASN A 421 5.43 -35.41 -4.38
C ASN A 421 6.41 -36.39 -5.02
N LYS A 422 7.40 -35.90 -5.80
CA LYS A 422 8.46 -36.73 -6.45
C LYS A 422 9.70 -36.91 -5.58
N VAL A 423 9.85 -36.18 -4.48
CA VAL A 423 10.95 -36.37 -3.52
C VAL A 423 10.66 -37.53 -2.58
N ARG A 424 11.58 -38.48 -2.48
CA ARG A 424 11.42 -39.63 -1.56
C ARG A 424 11.43 -39.13 -0.09
N PRO A 425 10.36 -39.36 0.69
CA PRO A 425 10.31 -39.03 2.09
C PRO A 425 11.43 -39.74 2.90
N THR A 426 12.13 -38.98 3.72
CA THR A 426 13.24 -39.48 4.55
C THR A 426 12.88 -39.56 6.04
N SER A 427 11.76 -38.93 6.45
CA SER A 427 11.26 -38.92 7.81
C SER A 427 9.84 -39.45 7.90
N VAL A 428 9.44 -39.95 9.08
CA VAL A 428 8.07 -40.43 9.32
C VAL A 428 7.04 -39.31 9.07
N LYS A 429 7.38 -38.05 9.39
CA LYS A 429 6.51 -36.90 9.14
C LYS A 429 6.32 -36.62 7.66
N GLU A 430 7.36 -36.75 6.86
CA GLU A 430 7.30 -36.61 5.39
C GLU A 430 6.56 -37.79 4.75
N MET A 431 6.75 -39.00 5.23
CA MET A 431 5.98 -40.17 4.79
C MET A 431 4.49 -40.00 5.01
N LEU A 432 4.08 -39.53 6.21
CA LEU A 432 2.68 -39.23 6.50
C LEU A 432 2.11 -38.10 5.62
N LYS A 433 2.89 -37.05 5.35
CA LYS A 433 2.48 -35.99 4.41
C LYS A 433 2.28 -36.55 3.00
N TRP A 434 3.22 -37.36 2.51
CA TRP A 434 3.12 -38.00 1.19
C TRP A 434 1.90 -38.94 1.10
N GLU A 435 1.64 -39.76 2.14
CA GLU A 435 0.45 -40.62 2.21
C GLU A 435 -0.85 -39.80 2.19
N LEU A 436 -0.90 -38.67 2.91
CA LEU A 436 -2.07 -37.78 2.89
C LEU A 436 -2.28 -37.12 1.53
N ALA A 437 -1.21 -36.72 0.86
CA ALA A 437 -1.28 -36.08 -0.46
C ALA A 437 -1.66 -37.05 -1.56
N THR A 438 -1.12 -38.28 -1.53
CA THR A 438 -1.33 -39.30 -2.59
C THR A 438 -2.50 -40.24 -2.33
N GLY A 439 -3.00 -40.32 -1.09
CA GLY A 439 -4.02 -41.28 -0.66
C GLY A 439 -3.53 -42.74 -0.62
N ARG A 440 -2.22 -42.97 -0.71
CA ARG A 440 -1.60 -44.31 -0.76
C ARG A 440 -0.64 -44.52 0.42
N SER A 441 -0.46 -45.75 0.84
CA SER A 441 0.55 -46.06 1.85
C SER A 441 1.98 -45.97 1.27
N PHE A 442 2.89 -45.33 1.99
CA PHE A 442 4.30 -45.24 1.60
C PHE A 442 4.98 -46.64 1.45
N LYS A 443 4.46 -47.64 2.15
CA LYS A 443 4.93 -49.02 2.03
C LYS A 443 4.68 -49.61 0.64
N ASP A 444 3.70 -49.09 -0.08
CA ASP A 444 3.31 -49.55 -1.41
C ASP A 444 3.98 -48.75 -2.53
N ALA A 445 4.74 -47.70 -2.17
CA ALA A 445 5.44 -46.85 -3.11
C ALA A 445 6.64 -47.59 -3.73
N GLN A 446 6.73 -47.53 -5.06
CA GLN A 446 7.87 -48.15 -5.79
C GLN A 446 9.06 -47.19 -5.81
N PRO A 447 10.31 -47.67 -5.80
CA PRO A 447 11.52 -46.83 -5.84
C PRO A 447 11.58 -45.87 -7.05
N ASP A 448 11.03 -46.28 -8.16
CA ASP A 448 10.95 -45.52 -9.41
C ASP A 448 9.88 -44.42 -9.44
N GLU A 449 9.03 -44.36 -8.42
CA GLU A 449 8.08 -43.25 -8.22
C GLU A 449 8.79 -41.98 -7.72
N PHE A 450 10.03 -42.08 -7.26
CA PHE A 450 10.81 -40.96 -6.76
C PHE A 450 11.97 -40.65 -7.71
N SER A 451 11.97 -39.44 -8.22
CA SER A 451 12.98 -39.00 -9.16
C SER A 451 14.31 -38.66 -8.46
N PRO A 452 15.45 -39.01 -9.06
CA PRO A 452 16.75 -38.50 -8.64
C PRO A 452 16.87 -36.97 -8.89
N ASP A 453 16.15 -36.42 -9.87
CA ASP A 453 16.01 -34.98 -10.11
C ASP A 453 14.53 -34.60 -10.37
N PRO A 454 13.73 -34.52 -9.31
CA PRO A 454 12.30 -34.31 -9.45
C PRO A 454 11.97 -32.91 -10.04
N VAL A 455 12.82 -31.90 -9.86
CA VAL A 455 12.60 -30.56 -10.44
C VAL A 455 12.74 -30.64 -11.97
N GLN A 456 13.80 -31.23 -12.48
CA GLN A 456 14.01 -31.34 -13.91
C GLN A 456 12.98 -32.26 -14.60
N GLU A 457 12.55 -33.31 -13.92
CA GLU A 457 11.49 -34.19 -14.43
C GLU A 457 10.14 -33.46 -14.56
N VAL A 458 9.71 -32.77 -13.51
CA VAL A 458 8.48 -32.00 -13.54
C VAL A 458 8.51 -30.90 -14.63
N LEU A 459 9.65 -30.26 -14.80
CA LEU A 459 9.81 -29.22 -15.84
C LEU A 459 9.75 -29.81 -17.25
N ASN A 460 10.30 -31.03 -17.46
CA ASN A 460 10.20 -31.74 -18.72
C ASN A 460 8.73 -32.13 -19.01
N ASP A 461 8.00 -32.60 -17.99
CA ASP A 461 6.61 -33.05 -18.12
C ASP A 461 5.67 -31.90 -18.52
N ILE A 462 5.90 -30.70 -18.02
CA ILE A 462 5.10 -29.50 -18.36
C ILE A 462 5.57 -28.80 -19.66
N GLY A 463 6.56 -29.38 -20.37
CA GLY A 463 7.03 -28.85 -21.66
C GLY A 463 7.76 -27.51 -21.57
N VAL A 464 8.34 -27.20 -20.44
CA VAL A 464 9.20 -26.03 -20.23
C VAL A 464 10.63 -26.42 -20.57
N TRP A 465 10.99 -26.27 -21.85
CA TRP A 465 12.34 -26.46 -22.40
C TRP A 465 13.06 -25.14 -22.49
#